data_7cca4b5b3e17317bbebd41347583b4fd
#
_entry.id   7cca4b5b3e17317bbebd41347583b4fd
#
_cell.length_a   1.000
_cell.length_b   1.000
_cell.length_c   1.000
_cell.angle_alpha   90.00
_cell.angle_beta   90.00
_cell.angle_gamma   90.00
#
_symmetry.space_group_name_H-M   'P 1'
#
loop_
_entity.id
_entity.type
_entity.pdbx_description
1 polymer ?
#
loop_
_entity_poly.entity_id
_entity_poly.type
_entity_poly.pdbx_seq_one_letter_code
_entity_poly.pdbx_strand_id
1 'polypeptide(L)'
;YLNEHSIKDLDKKILKLFIDKYLNYRENWSSQPSQIFNQSFENYLKNKEDIKPLCVDIEIASICDLGCPHCFREYIITPDKIMDEKLYTSIIDKVAELGVPSIKLNWRGEPLLHPKLDKFIKYAKSNGILDVSINTNATTLNEKKSIELIESGLDQIIYSFDGGTKKTYEKMRPGRFENNKFEKVYKNIELFNEIRKKMKAKYP
;
A
#
# COMPACT_ATOMS: atom_id res chain seq x y z
N TYR A 1 12.93 9.28 2.41
CA TYR A 1 11.51 9.62 2.20
C TYR A 1 11.29 11.00 1.58
N LEU A 2 12.21 11.92 1.66
CA LEU A 2 12.11 13.21 0.98
C LEU A 2 13.08 13.23 -0.20
N ASN A 3 12.56 13.59 -1.38
CA ASN A 3 13.37 13.77 -2.57
C ASN A 3 14.40 14.88 -2.30
N GLU A 4 15.66 14.70 -2.70
CA GLU A 4 16.72 15.71 -2.45
C GLU A 4 16.38 17.11 -2.93
N HIS A 5 15.56 17.24 -3.97
CA HIS A 5 15.05 18.53 -4.44
C HIS A 5 14.00 19.13 -3.50
N SER A 6 13.17 18.30 -2.86
CA SER A 6 12.16 18.76 -1.89
C SER A 6 12.77 19.15 -0.55
N ILE A 7 13.96 18.61 -0.22
CA ILE A 7 14.64 18.93 1.06
C ILE A 7 15.24 20.34 1.03
N LYS A 8 15.66 20.83 -0.12
CA LYS A 8 16.31 22.15 -0.22
C LYS A 8 15.39 23.32 0.08
N ASP A 9 14.09 23.15 -0.19
CA ASP A 9 13.07 24.19 -0.04
C ASP A 9 12.22 24.00 1.22
N LEU A 10 12.43 22.91 1.99
CA LEU A 10 11.68 22.69 3.23
C LEU A 10 12.35 23.39 4.41
N ASP A 11 11.55 24.13 5.18
CA ASP A 11 11.99 24.67 6.45
C ASP A 11 12.54 23.54 7.33
N LYS A 12 13.76 23.70 7.84
CA LYS A 12 14.45 22.72 8.69
C LYS A 12 13.61 22.29 9.90
N LYS A 13 12.73 23.16 10.40
CA LYS A 13 11.81 22.88 11.50
C LYS A 13 10.71 21.90 11.07
N ILE A 14 10.14 22.07 9.87
CA ILE A 14 9.14 21.17 9.30
C ILE A 14 9.76 19.82 9.00
N LEU A 15 10.97 19.80 8.43
CA LEU A 15 11.71 18.58 8.16
C LEU A 15 11.98 17.79 9.45
N LYS A 16 12.43 18.47 10.52
CA LYS A 16 12.66 17.83 11.81
C LYS A 16 11.38 17.21 12.37
N LEU A 17 10.27 17.96 12.34
CA LEU A 17 8.97 17.46 12.80
C LEU A 17 8.51 16.21 12.02
N PHE A 18 8.74 16.18 10.71
CA PHE A 18 8.44 14.98 9.89
C PHE A 18 9.31 13.79 10.30
N ILE A 19 10.62 14.01 10.47
CA ILE A 19 11.56 12.98 10.89
C ILE A 19 11.16 12.41 12.25
N ASP A 20 10.87 13.27 13.22
CA ASP A 20 10.47 12.86 14.56
C ASP A 20 9.18 12.02 14.55
N LYS A 21 8.18 12.43 13.76
CA LYS A 21 6.95 11.64 13.57
C LYS A 21 7.23 10.28 12.93
N TYR A 22 8.08 10.23 11.91
CA TYR A 22 8.42 8.99 11.23
C TYR A 22 9.22 8.04 12.14
N LEU A 23 10.19 8.54 12.88
CA LEU A 23 10.97 7.73 13.82
C LEU A 23 10.08 7.17 14.93
N ASN A 24 9.19 7.98 15.50
CA ASN A 24 8.21 7.52 16.49
C ASN A 24 7.26 6.45 15.92
N TYR A 25 6.79 6.62 14.70
CA TYR A 25 6.01 5.59 14.01
C TYR A 25 6.78 4.27 13.88
N ARG A 26 8.04 4.31 13.45
CA ARG A 26 8.86 3.10 13.29
C ARG A 26 9.20 2.43 14.61
N GLU A 27 9.44 3.20 15.66
CA GLU A 27 9.65 2.68 17.00
C GLU A 27 8.39 1.99 17.55
N ASN A 28 7.24 2.64 17.42
CA ASN A 28 5.95 2.06 17.82
C ASN A 28 5.62 0.79 17.02
N TRP A 29 5.93 0.74 15.73
CA TRP A 29 5.75 -0.46 14.91
C TRP A 29 6.50 -1.66 15.46
N SER A 30 7.69 -1.46 16.02
CA SER A 30 8.52 -2.52 16.60
C SER A 30 8.14 -2.85 18.04
N SER A 31 7.74 -1.88 18.85
CA SER A 31 7.56 -2.03 20.30
C SER A 31 6.10 -2.29 20.72
N GLN A 32 5.13 -1.63 20.07
CA GLN A 32 3.72 -1.68 20.50
C GLN A 32 3.13 -3.10 20.50
N PRO A 33 3.36 -3.99 19.51
CA PRO A 33 2.84 -5.34 19.57
C PRO A 33 3.31 -6.12 20.79
N SER A 34 4.59 -6.02 21.13
CA SER A 34 5.16 -6.68 22.31
C SER A 34 4.64 -6.09 23.63
N GLN A 35 4.47 -4.78 23.69
CA GLN A 35 3.90 -4.10 24.87
C GLN A 35 2.45 -4.54 25.10
N ILE A 36 1.64 -4.61 24.05
CA ILE A 36 0.25 -5.06 24.15
C ILE A 36 0.18 -6.54 24.53
N PHE A 37 1.00 -7.38 23.90
CA PHE A 37 1.01 -8.83 24.16
C PHE A 37 1.45 -9.18 25.59
N ASN A 38 2.40 -8.45 26.15
CA ASN A 38 2.99 -8.73 27.45
C ASN A 38 2.21 -8.11 28.64
N GLN A 39 1.18 -7.31 28.37
CA GLN A 39 0.36 -6.76 29.45
C GLN A 39 -0.78 -7.73 29.85
N SER A 40 -1.28 -7.60 31.07
CA SER A 40 -2.48 -8.35 31.47
C SER A 40 -3.71 -7.86 30.71
N PHE A 41 -4.70 -8.76 30.54
CA PHE A 41 -5.96 -8.41 29.88
C PHE A 41 -6.70 -7.26 30.59
N GLU A 42 -6.62 -7.18 31.91
CA GLU A 42 -7.19 -6.08 32.68
C GLU A 42 -6.51 -4.72 32.35
N ASN A 43 -5.18 -4.71 32.25
CA ASN A 43 -4.43 -3.51 31.84
C ASN A 43 -4.73 -3.10 30.40
N TYR A 44 -4.86 -4.09 29.50
CA TYR A 44 -5.29 -3.82 28.13
C TYR A 44 -6.66 -3.16 28.11
N LEU A 45 -7.65 -3.66 28.86
CA LEU A 45 -9.01 -3.07 28.88
C LEU A 45 -9.03 -1.65 29.44
N LYS A 46 -8.17 -1.34 30.42
CA LYS A 46 -8.05 0.02 30.98
C LYS A 46 -7.45 1.02 30.00
N ASN A 47 -6.48 0.59 29.19
CA ASN A 47 -5.67 1.45 28.32
C ASN A 47 -6.02 1.31 26.83
N LYS A 48 -7.04 0.54 26.45
CA LYS A 48 -7.36 0.24 25.06
C LYS A 48 -7.68 1.49 24.22
N GLU A 49 -8.19 2.54 24.84
CA GLU A 49 -8.52 3.81 24.17
C GLU A 49 -7.26 4.63 23.83
N ASP A 50 -6.16 4.40 24.52
CA ASP A 50 -4.87 5.02 24.25
C ASP A 50 -4.09 4.30 23.15
N ILE A 51 -4.51 3.08 22.82
CA ILE A 51 -3.87 2.27 21.77
C ILE A 51 -4.41 2.68 20.41
N LYS A 52 -3.60 3.42 19.65
CA LYS A 52 -3.94 3.82 18.30
C LYS A 52 -3.43 2.80 17.28
N PRO A 53 -4.22 2.49 16.23
CA PRO A 53 -3.73 1.64 15.16
C PRO A 53 -2.55 2.32 14.44
N LEU A 54 -1.54 1.53 14.12
CA LEU A 54 -0.37 2.02 13.37
C LEU A 54 -0.57 1.90 11.86
N CYS A 55 -1.49 1.07 11.42
CA CYS A 55 -1.84 0.89 10.02
C CYS A 55 -3.33 0.57 9.87
N VAL A 56 -3.93 1.07 8.80
CA VAL A 56 -5.29 0.70 8.39
C VAL A 56 -5.26 0.11 6.99
N ASP A 57 -5.74 -1.11 6.84
CA ASP A 57 -5.94 -1.75 5.55
C ASP A 57 -7.28 -1.29 4.94
N ILE A 58 -7.21 -0.71 3.75
CA ILE A 58 -8.38 -0.17 3.03
C ILE A 58 -8.54 -0.92 1.70
N GLU A 59 -9.58 -1.72 1.57
CA GLU A 59 -9.87 -2.41 0.31
C GLU A 59 -10.52 -1.45 -0.68
N ILE A 60 -9.72 -0.83 -1.54
CA ILE A 60 -10.21 0.10 -2.56
C ILE A 60 -10.81 -0.59 -3.79
N ALA A 61 -10.45 -1.84 -4.02
CA ALA A 61 -10.98 -2.67 -5.10
C ALA A 61 -11.04 -4.13 -4.63
N SER A 62 -12.23 -4.74 -4.64
CA SER A 62 -12.41 -6.17 -4.37
C SER A 62 -12.32 -7.02 -5.65
N ILE A 63 -12.33 -6.39 -6.82
CA ILE A 63 -12.09 -7.04 -8.11
C ILE A 63 -10.63 -7.46 -8.26
N CYS A 64 -10.40 -8.61 -8.89
CA CYS A 64 -9.06 -9.10 -9.24
C CYS A 64 -9.12 -9.87 -10.55
N ASP A 65 -8.12 -9.67 -11.39
CA ASP A 65 -7.96 -10.35 -12.69
C ASP A 65 -7.30 -11.74 -12.58
N LEU A 66 -6.85 -12.13 -11.37
CA LEU A 66 -6.30 -13.46 -11.10
C LEU A 66 -7.27 -14.34 -10.28
N GLY A 67 -7.21 -15.65 -10.52
CA GLY A 67 -7.94 -16.70 -9.80
C GLY A 67 -6.99 -17.61 -9.01
N CYS A 68 -6.15 -17.05 -8.15
CA CYS A 68 -5.14 -17.79 -7.40
C CYS A 68 -5.79 -18.83 -6.48
N PRO A 69 -5.43 -20.13 -6.54
CA PRO A 69 -6.10 -21.20 -5.79
C PRO A 69 -5.91 -21.10 -4.27
N HIS A 70 -4.90 -20.36 -3.82
CA HIS A 70 -4.63 -20.10 -2.41
C HIS A 70 -5.25 -18.80 -1.91
N CYS A 71 -5.93 -18.04 -2.79
CA CYS A 71 -6.52 -16.76 -2.42
C CYS A 71 -7.83 -16.95 -1.68
N PHE A 72 -7.92 -16.35 -0.51
CA PHE A 72 -9.11 -16.34 0.31
C PHE A 72 -10.37 -15.84 -0.44
N ARG A 73 -10.19 -14.94 -1.41
CA ARG A 73 -11.26 -14.43 -2.28
C ARG A 73 -12.02 -15.52 -3.04
N GLU A 74 -11.36 -16.64 -3.35
CA GLU A 74 -11.99 -17.75 -4.10
C GLU A 74 -13.00 -18.56 -3.24
N TYR A 75 -12.94 -18.41 -1.91
CA TYR A 75 -13.73 -19.20 -0.96
C TYR A 75 -14.83 -18.39 -0.28
N ILE A 76 -14.93 -17.10 -0.57
CA ILE A 76 -15.96 -16.23 -0.02
C ILE A 76 -16.72 -15.52 -1.13
N ILE A 77 -18.04 -15.38 -0.92
CA ILE A 77 -18.88 -14.59 -1.82
C ILE A 77 -18.63 -13.12 -1.53
N THR A 78 -17.83 -12.49 -2.38
CA THR A 78 -17.59 -11.04 -2.31
C THR A 78 -17.89 -10.45 -3.69
N PRO A 79 -18.79 -9.47 -3.78
CA PRO A 79 -19.06 -8.81 -5.05
C PRO A 79 -17.84 -8.05 -5.55
N ASP A 80 -17.62 -8.08 -6.85
CA ASP A 80 -16.60 -7.26 -7.51
C ASP A 80 -17.03 -5.79 -7.46
N LYS A 81 -16.33 -5.01 -6.65
CA LYS A 81 -16.62 -3.58 -6.44
C LYS A 81 -15.34 -2.76 -6.44
N ILE A 82 -15.53 -1.50 -6.78
CA ILE A 82 -14.50 -0.45 -6.70
C ILE A 82 -15.04 0.61 -5.74
N MET A 83 -14.22 1.04 -4.79
CA MET A 83 -14.59 2.07 -3.81
C MET A 83 -14.77 3.42 -4.51
N ASP A 84 -15.86 4.11 -4.21
CA ASP A 84 -16.03 5.46 -4.69
C ASP A 84 -15.18 6.49 -3.93
N GLU A 85 -14.91 7.61 -4.59
CA GLU A 85 -14.01 8.65 -4.08
C GLU A 85 -14.52 9.29 -2.79
N LYS A 86 -15.85 9.48 -2.67
CA LYS A 86 -16.45 10.10 -1.49
C LYS A 86 -16.28 9.24 -0.25
N LEU A 87 -16.47 7.94 -0.38
CA LEU A 87 -16.23 7.00 0.71
C LEU A 87 -14.74 6.99 1.08
N TYR A 88 -13.85 6.92 0.09
CA TYR A 88 -12.41 6.92 0.33
C TYR A 88 -11.95 8.16 1.09
N THR A 89 -12.32 9.35 0.62
CA THR A 89 -11.92 10.61 1.27
C THR A 89 -12.43 10.69 2.70
N SER A 90 -13.69 10.27 2.96
CA SER A 90 -14.24 10.22 4.32
C SER A 90 -13.47 9.27 5.24
N ILE A 91 -12.99 8.13 4.72
CA ILE A 91 -12.14 7.21 5.49
C ILE A 91 -10.79 7.86 5.80
N ILE A 92 -10.13 8.46 4.80
CA ILE A 92 -8.81 9.08 4.99
C ILE A 92 -8.88 10.25 5.98
N ASP A 93 -9.94 11.07 5.91
CA ASP A 93 -10.13 12.18 6.86
C ASP A 93 -10.19 11.65 8.30
N LYS A 94 -10.92 10.55 8.54
CA LYS A 94 -10.99 9.92 9.86
C LYS A 94 -9.68 9.27 10.28
N VAL A 95 -8.99 8.61 9.37
CA VAL A 95 -7.68 8.00 9.62
C VAL A 95 -6.65 9.06 9.99
N ALA A 96 -6.67 10.22 9.30
CA ALA A 96 -5.80 11.36 9.61
C ALA A 96 -6.15 12.02 10.94
N GLU A 97 -7.45 12.22 11.25
CA GLU A 97 -7.94 12.75 12.52
C GLU A 97 -7.49 11.89 13.71
N LEU A 98 -7.52 10.57 13.56
CA LEU A 98 -7.03 9.61 14.57
C LEU A 98 -5.50 9.60 14.69
N GLY A 99 -4.80 10.25 13.76
CA GLY A 99 -3.34 10.28 13.74
C GLY A 99 -2.69 8.97 13.36
N VAL A 100 -3.39 8.11 12.58
CA VAL A 100 -2.85 6.84 12.08
C VAL A 100 -1.75 7.14 11.06
N PRO A 101 -0.53 6.62 11.25
CA PRO A 101 0.62 7.00 10.44
C PRO A 101 0.68 6.30 9.08
N SER A 102 0.06 5.14 8.93
CA SER A 102 0.17 4.37 7.69
C SER A 102 -1.13 3.75 7.22
N ILE A 103 -1.21 3.54 5.91
CA ILE A 103 -2.31 2.80 5.29
C ILE A 103 -1.78 1.83 4.24
N LYS A 104 -2.55 0.77 4.03
CA LYS A 104 -2.36 -0.15 2.94
C LYS A 104 -3.62 -0.21 2.08
N LEU A 105 -3.49 0.11 0.78
CA LEU A 105 -4.63 0.30 -0.12
C LEU A 105 -5.08 -1.00 -0.81
N ASN A 106 -5.02 -2.10 -0.12
CA ASN A 106 -5.61 -3.36 -0.56
C ASN A 106 -5.80 -4.34 0.59
N TRP A 107 -6.74 -5.24 0.43
CA TRP A 107 -6.87 -6.47 1.19
C TRP A 107 -7.00 -7.67 0.24
N ARG A 108 -8.15 -7.84 -0.43
CA ARG A 108 -8.44 -9.01 -1.27
C ARG A 108 -8.18 -8.77 -2.73
N GLY A 109 -8.67 -7.76 -3.34
CA GLY A 109 -8.61 -7.51 -4.77
C GLY A 109 -7.23 -7.07 -5.29
N GLU A 110 -7.25 -6.46 -6.46
CA GLU A 110 -6.06 -5.90 -7.10
C GLU A 110 -6.15 -4.37 -7.17
N PRO A 111 -5.33 -3.64 -6.41
CA PRO A 111 -5.42 -2.17 -6.35
C PRO A 111 -5.14 -1.48 -7.68
N LEU A 112 -4.31 -2.05 -8.56
CA LEU A 112 -4.04 -1.48 -9.89
C LEU A 112 -5.25 -1.51 -10.83
N LEU A 113 -6.33 -2.21 -10.46
CA LEU A 113 -7.59 -2.17 -11.21
C LEU A 113 -8.45 -0.97 -10.80
N HIS A 114 -8.11 -0.26 -9.73
CA HIS A 114 -8.80 0.97 -9.35
C HIS A 114 -8.39 2.13 -10.26
N PRO A 115 -9.32 2.78 -10.97
CA PRO A 115 -8.98 3.80 -11.98
C PRO A 115 -8.43 5.12 -11.41
N LYS A 116 -8.57 5.35 -10.10
CA LYS A 116 -8.13 6.57 -9.40
C LYS A 116 -7.11 6.27 -8.29
N LEU A 117 -6.36 5.17 -8.39
CA LEU A 117 -5.41 4.77 -7.35
C LEU A 117 -4.38 5.88 -7.06
N ASP A 118 -3.84 6.52 -8.11
CA ASP A 118 -2.90 7.64 -7.98
C ASP A 118 -3.48 8.82 -7.20
N LYS A 119 -4.75 9.17 -7.47
CA LYS A 119 -5.46 10.25 -6.77
C LYS A 119 -5.69 9.89 -5.30
N PHE A 120 -6.01 8.64 -5.02
CA PHE A 120 -6.20 8.13 -3.67
C PHE A 120 -4.91 8.22 -2.86
N ILE A 121 -3.79 7.82 -3.45
CA ILE A 121 -2.48 7.95 -2.82
C ILE A 121 -2.15 9.42 -2.54
N LYS A 122 -2.30 10.30 -3.55
CA LYS A 122 -2.08 11.75 -3.41
C LYS A 122 -2.92 12.34 -2.28
N TYR A 123 -4.20 11.97 -2.21
CA TYR A 123 -5.09 12.45 -1.16
C TYR A 123 -4.63 12.02 0.23
N ALA A 124 -4.27 10.75 0.41
CA ALA A 124 -3.73 10.26 1.68
C ALA A 124 -2.44 11.00 2.08
N LYS A 125 -1.51 11.17 1.15
CA LYS A 125 -0.26 11.90 1.39
C LYS A 125 -0.51 13.37 1.77
N SER A 126 -1.46 14.05 1.12
CA SER A 126 -1.82 15.44 1.43
C SER A 126 -2.48 15.60 2.80
N ASN A 127 -3.11 14.54 3.32
CA ASN A 127 -3.68 14.51 4.67
C ASN A 127 -2.68 14.04 5.75
N GLY A 128 -1.39 13.94 5.42
CA GLY A 128 -0.32 13.68 6.38
C GLY A 128 -0.09 12.21 6.72
N ILE A 129 -0.64 11.27 5.94
CA ILE A 129 -0.31 9.84 6.07
C ILE A 129 1.16 9.65 5.67
N LEU A 130 1.96 9.13 6.58
CA LEU A 130 3.41 9.02 6.41
C LEU A 130 3.80 7.90 5.45
N ASP A 131 3.09 6.76 5.52
CA ASP A 131 3.43 5.55 4.77
C ASP A 131 2.19 4.99 4.07
N VAL A 132 2.21 4.98 2.74
CA VAL A 132 1.15 4.44 1.89
C VAL A 132 1.72 3.27 1.08
N SER A 133 1.16 2.10 1.27
CA SER A 133 1.62 0.87 0.62
C SER A 133 0.54 0.18 -0.19
N ILE A 134 0.96 -0.60 -1.19
CA ILE A 134 0.12 -1.53 -1.93
C ILE A 134 0.80 -2.89 -2.09
N ASN A 135 0.00 -3.96 -2.08
CA ASN A 135 0.41 -5.25 -2.65
C ASN A 135 -0.28 -5.40 -4.00
N THR A 136 0.45 -5.83 -5.02
CA THR A 136 -0.08 -5.97 -6.38
C THR A 136 0.43 -7.23 -7.06
N ASN A 137 -0.39 -7.79 -7.93
CA ASN A 137 0.01 -8.87 -8.83
C ASN A 137 0.80 -8.37 -10.06
N ALA A 138 0.86 -7.06 -10.28
CA ALA A 138 1.57 -6.36 -11.34
C ALA A 138 1.15 -6.74 -12.79
N THR A 139 0.04 -7.46 -12.99
CA THR A 139 -0.41 -7.88 -14.35
C THR A 139 -0.75 -6.71 -15.25
N THR A 140 -1.30 -5.64 -14.66
CA THR A 140 -1.75 -4.41 -15.36
C THR A 140 -0.78 -3.25 -15.18
N LEU A 141 0.37 -3.48 -14.52
CA LEU A 141 1.41 -2.47 -14.38
C LEU A 141 2.02 -2.18 -15.76
N ASN A 142 2.07 -0.92 -16.12
CA ASN A 142 2.60 -0.42 -17.38
C ASN A 142 3.31 0.92 -17.16
N GLU A 143 3.89 1.50 -18.21
CA GLU A 143 4.63 2.76 -18.13
C GLU A 143 3.80 3.88 -17.48
N LYS A 144 2.58 4.11 -17.98
CA LYS A 144 1.69 5.15 -17.45
C LYS A 144 1.41 4.96 -15.95
N LYS A 145 0.96 3.77 -15.54
CA LYS A 145 0.69 3.47 -14.14
C LYS A 145 1.94 3.58 -13.27
N SER A 146 3.10 3.19 -13.80
CA SER A 146 4.36 3.30 -13.08
C SER A 146 4.70 4.76 -12.77
N ILE A 147 4.57 5.65 -13.74
CA ILE A 147 4.77 7.09 -13.55
C ILE A 147 3.74 7.64 -12.56
N GLU A 148 2.45 7.33 -12.73
CA GLU A 148 1.37 7.78 -11.84
C GLU A 148 1.59 7.36 -10.39
N LEU A 149 2.05 6.13 -10.14
CA LEU A 149 2.35 5.64 -8.80
C LEU A 149 3.54 6.36 -8.16
N ILE A 150 4.61 6.57 -8.92
CA ILE A 150 5.81 7.29 -8.44
C ILE A 150 5.45 8.75 -8.13
N GLU A 151 4.74 9.44 -9.03
CA GLU A 151 4.34 10.84 -8.85
C GLU A 151 3.27 11.03 -7.78
N SER A 152 2.52 9.99 -7.44
CA SER A 152 1.50 10.06 -6.40
C SER A 152 2.08 10.08 -4.99
N GLY A 153 3.36 9.72 -4.83
CA GLY A 153 4.00 9.64 -3.53
C GLY A 153 3.74 8.30 -2.83
N LEU A 154 3.49 7.23 -3.58
CA LEU A 154 3.46 5.87 -3.01
C LEU A 154 4.80 5.58 -2.34
N ASP A 155 4.77 5.06 -1.11
CA ASP A 155 5.98 4.79 -0.35
C ASP A 155 6.48 3.36 -0.56
N GLN A 156 5.58 2.40 -0.74
CA GLN A 156 5.94 1.00 -0.89
C GLN A 156 5.05 0.25 -1.88
N ILE A 157 5.68 -0.49 -2.78
CA ILE A 157 5.03 -1.47 -3.65
C ILE A 157 5.55 -2.87 -3.34
N ILE A 158 4.66 -3.80 -3.05
CA ILE A 158 4.98 -5.19 -2.75
C ILE A 158 4.42 -6.04 -3.88
N TYR A 159 5.29 -6.74 -4.58
CA TYR A 159 4.88 -7.63 -5.66
C TYR A 159 4.47 -8.99 -5.11
N SER A 160 3.22 -9.36 -5.36
CA SER A 160 2.72 -10.70 -5.07
C SER A 160 3.22 -11.67 -6.13
N PHE A 161 4.34 -12.34 -5.88
CA PHE A 161 5.05 -13.16 -6.87
C PHE A 161 5.36 -14.56 -6.32
N ASP A 162 4.40 -15.49 -6.43
CA ASP A 162 4.43 -16.79 -5.76
C ASP A 162 5.02 -17.89 -6.66
N GLY A 163 6.26 -17.74 -7.08
CA GLY A 163 6.93 -18.78 -7.86
C GLY A 163 8.28 -18.34 -8.43
N GLY A 164 9.33 -19.08 -8.12
CA GLY A 164 10.68 -18.88 -8.69
C GLY A 164 10.86 -19.42 -10.11
N THR A 165 9.86 -20.11 -10.66
CA THR A 165 9.88 -20.59 -12.04
C THR A 165 8.56 -20.28 -12.74
N LYS A 166 8.62 -20.15 -14.08
CA LYS A 166 7.42 -19.96 -14.90
C LYS A 166 6.31 -20.95 -14.57
N LYS A 167 6.63 -22.24 -14.53
CA LYS A 167 5.68 -23.32 -14.26
C LYS A 167 5.00 -23.13 -12.88
N THR A 168 5.77 -22.81 -11.86
CA THR A 168 5.24 -22.61 -10.51
C THR A 168 4.40 -21.35 -10.43
N TYR A 169 4.90 -20.23 -10.99
CA TYR A 169 4.19 -18.97 -10.99
C TYR A 169 2.83 -19.05 -11.70
N GLU A 170 2.80 -19.56 -12.94
CA GLU A 170 1.57 -19.66 -13.73
C GLU A 170 0.54 -20.63 -13.12
N LYS A 171 1.01 -21.67 -12.39
CA LYS A 171 0.14 -22.56 -11.62
C LYS A 171 -0.45 -21.86 -10.38
N MET A 172 0.34 -21.09 -9.66
CA MET A 172 -0.09 -20.44 -8.41
C MET A 172 -0.87 -19.15 -8.64
N ARG A 173 -0.69 -18.52 -9.82
CA ARG A 173 -1.32 -17.25 -10.18
C ARG A 173 -1.99 -17.31 -11.56
N PRO A 174 -2.94 -18.23 -11.77
CA PRO A 174 -3.67 -18.30 -13.03
C PRO A 174 -4.50 -17.03 -13.23
N GLY A 175 -4.60 -16.59 -14.48
CA GLY A 175 -5.52 -15.51 -14.85
C GLY A 175 -6.97 -15.97 -14.76
N ARG A 176 -7.87 -15.07 -14.40
CA ARG A 176 -9.32 -15.35 -14.32
C ARG A 176 -9.99 -15.28 -15.68
N PHE A 177 -9.56 -14.34 -16.51
CA PHE A 177 -10.16 -14.08 -17.84
C PHE A 177 -9.21 -14.44 -18.98
N GLU A 178 -7.91 -14.31 -18.76
CA GLU A 178 -6.84 -14.59 -19.69
C GLU A 178 -5.71 -15.33 -18.99
N ASN A 179 -4.93 -16.11 -19.74
CA ASN A 179 -3.75 -16.76 -19.18
C ASN A 179 -2.75 -15.74 -18.66
N ASN A 180 -2.49 -15.78 -17.38
CA ASN A 180 -1.42 -14.98 -16.79
C ASN A 180 -0.06 -15.59 -17.18
N LYS A 181 0.86 -14.74 -17.62
CA LYS A 181 2.19 -15.11 -18.11
C LYS A 181 3.28 -14.57 -17.19
N PHE A 182 4.15 -15.45 -16.72
CA PHE A 182 5.33 -15.11 -15.93
C PHE A 182 6.15 -13.98 -16.58
N GLU A 183 6.49 -14.14 -17.87
CA GLU A 183 7.34 -13.19 -18.59
C GLU A 183 6.70 -11.79 -18.70
N LYS A 184 5.37 -11.73 -18.85
CA LYS A 184 4.64 -10.45 -18.90
C LYS A 184 4.80 -9.70 -17.59
N VAL A 185 4.52 -10.37 -16.47
CA VAL A 185 4.57 -9.75 -15.16
C VAL A 185 5.99 -9.39 -14.77
N TYR A 186 6.95 -10.26 -15.06
CA TYR A 186 8.36 -9.97 -14.83
C TYR A 186 8.83 -8.73 -15.58
N LYS A 187 8.51 -8.60 -16.88
CA LYS A 187 8.79 -7.40 -17.68
C LYS A 187 8.11 -6.14 -17.14
N ASN A 188 6.88 -6.24 -16.64
CA ASN A 188 6.19 -5.10 -16.02
C ASN A 188 6.95 -4.59 -14.80
N ILE A 189 7.48 -5.51 -13.97
CA ILE A 189 8.27 -5.16 -12.79
C ILE A 189 9.62 -4.55 -13.18
N GLU A 190 10.29 -5.12 -14.19
CA GLU A 190 11.54 -4.55 -14.72
C GLU A 190 11.31 -3.12 -15.24
N LEU A 191 10.27 -2.93 -16.07
CA LEU A 191 9.90 -1.62 -16.59
C LEU A 191 9.64 -0.59 -15.49
N PHE A 192 8.93 -0.98 -14.43
CA PHE A 192 8.72 -0.10 -13.28
C PHE A 192 10.05 0.36 -12.66
N ASN A 193 10.98 -0.57 -12.45
CA ASN A 193 12.29 -0.26 -11.89
C ASN A 193 13.14 0.65 -12.81
N GLU A 194 13.05 0.46 -14.13
CA GLU A 194 13.71 1.33 -15.09
C GLU A 194 13.16 2.75 -15.06
N ILE A 195 11.82 2.89 -15.03
CA ILE A 195 11.14 4.18 -14.93
C ILE A 195 11.53 4.88 -13.63
N ARG A 196 11.49 4.17 -12.51
CA ARG A 196 11.89 4.69 -11.20
C ARG A 196 13.32 5.24 -11.23
N LYS A 197 14.25 4.52 -11.85
CA LYS A 197 15.65 4.96 -12.02
C LYS A 197 15.75 6.19 -12.91
N LYS A 198 15.04 6.22 -14.06
CA LYS A 198 15.00 7.38 -14.98
C LYS A 198 14.46 8.63 -14.28
N MET A 199 13.43 8.48 -13.47
CA MET A 199 12.84 9.57 -12.68
C MET A 199 13.67 9.95 -11.46
N LYS A 200 14.78 9.24 -11.18
CA LYS A 200 15.61 9.42 -9.97
C LYS A 200 14.79 9.31 -8.68
N ALA A 201 13.68 8.58 -8.73
CA ALA A 201 12.85 8.37 -7.56
C ALA A 201 13.50 7.35 -6.62
N LYS A 202 13.60 7.72 -5.33
CA LYS A 202 14.11 6.81 -4.30
C LYS A 202 13.06 5.77 -3.90
N TYR A 203 11.77 6.12 -4.01
CA TYR A 203 10.58 5.36 -3.64
C TYR A 203 9.53 5.41 -4.76
N PRO A 204 8.64 4.50 -4.78
CA PRO A 204 8.58 3.19 -4.13
C PRO A 204 9.62 2.21 -4.62
#